data_a10e76e4c182c350186875000bd6ae00
#
_entry.id   a10e76e4c182c350186875000bd6ae00
#
_cell.length_a   1.000
_cell.length_b   1.000
_cell.length_c   1.000
_cell.angle_alpha   90.00
_cell.angle_beta   90.00
_cell.angle_gamma   90.00
#
_symmetry.space_group_name_H-M   'P 1'
#
loop_
_entity.id
_entity.type
_entity.pdbx_description
1 polymer ?
#
loop_
_entity_poly.entity_id
_entity_poly.type
_entity_poly.pdbx_seq_one_letter_code
_entity_poly.pdbx_strand_id
1 'polypeptide(L)'
;LLEDWGIEKFKIELESRINFKLEKYIKKSVARIENYYGWHKQKQKNKFYCGIFIENGRIKDTETVKMKSGLAEIIKKHNVETRLTATQDLILVNIDKENIEDIRSLLEKNNIDTNERYSNLRLASMACPALPTCSLAVAEAERFLPSLIDQLDLRGFGNEKIKIRMSGCPNSCSRPPVSEIGLIGATANKYNIYLGGDFYGTRLNRLFLELVDDKELADKISKLISYWKANRKDQKQAFGDFCNIEDFEVLRSVVV
;
A
#
# COMPACT_ATOMS: atom_id res chain seq x y z
N LEU A 1 -23.06 0.80 -18.61
CA LEU A 1 -22.79 0.96 -20.04
C LEU A 1 -22.11 -0.28 -20.62
N LEU A 2 -20.97 -0.75 -20.04
CA LEU A 2 -20.30 -2.00 -20.51
C LEU A 2 -21.16 -3.24 -20.25
N GLU A 3 -21.86 -3.29 -19.14
CA GLU A 3 -22.82 -4.36 -18.81
C GLU A 3 -24.01 -4.38 -19.78
N ASP A 4 -24.53 -3.20 -20.14
CA ASP A 4 -25.68 -3.08 -21.05
C ASP A 4 -25.32 -3.32 -22.52
N TRP A 5 -24.14 -2.86 -22.94
CA TRP A 5 -23.74 -2.90 -24.34
C TRP A 5 -22.91 -4.14 -24.72
N GLY A 6 -22.22 -4.69 -23.76
CA GLY A 6 -21.15 -5.65 -24.01
C GLY A 6 -19.89 -5.00 -24.60
N ILE A 7 -18.77 -5.70 -24.46
CA ILE A 7 -17.44 -5.16 -24.80
C ILE A 7 -17.27 -4.88 -26.30
N GLU A 8 -17.87 -5.71 -27.17
CA GLU A 8 -17.72 -5.57 -28.62
C GLU A 8 -18.44 -4.32 -29.14
N LYS A 9 -19.69 -4.09 -28.71
CA LYS A 9 -20.44 -2.88 -29.10
C LYS A 9 -19.75 -1.63 -28.57
N PHE A 10 -19.27 -1.65 -27.33
CA PHE A 10 -18.52 -0.54 -26.75
C PHE A 10 -17.25 -0.23 -27.54
N LYS A 11 -16.50 -1.27 -27.93
CA LYS A 11 -15.29 -1.14 -28.75
C LYS A 11 -15.58 -0.52 -30.11
N ILE A 12 -16.60 -0.99 -30.81
CA ILE A 12 -17.00 -0.46 -32.13
C ILE A 12 -17.36 1.04 -32.01
N GLU A 13 -18.17 1.40 -31.02
CA GLU A 13 -18.56 2.78 -30.80
C GLU A 13 -17.38 3.67 -30.42
N LEU A 14 -16.44 3.17 -29.59
CA LEU A 14 -15.23 3.89 -29.25
C LEU A 14 -14.36 4.12 -30.50
N GLU A 15 -14.11 3.08 -31.29
CA GLU A 15 -13.33 3.16 -32.54
C GLU A 15 -13.95 4.07 -33.58
N SER A 16 -15.29 4.25 -33.56
CA SER A 16 -15.94 5.23 -34.45
C SER A 16 -15.67 6.70 -34.08
N ARG A 17 -15.27 6.94 -32.84
CA ARG A 17 -15.03 8.28 -32.29
C ARG A 17 -13.54 8.66 -32.22
N ILE A 18 -12.66 7.68 -32.33
CA ILE A 18 -11.21 7.89 -32.30
C ILE A 18 -10.61 7.63 -33.68
N ASN A 19 -9.46 8.21 -34.00
CA ASN A 19 -8.85 8.13 -35.33
C ASN A 19 -7.94 6.90 -35.51
N PHE A 20 -8.08 5.87 -34.66
CA PHE A 20 -7.27 4.65 -34.75
C PHE A 20 -8.07 3.42 -34.29
N LYS A 21 -7.60 2.23 -34.66
CA LYS A 21 -8.15 0.96 -34.19
C LYS A 21 -7.49 0.53 -32.89
N LEU A 22 -8.29 -0.04 -31.99
CA LEU A 22 -7.78 -0.58 -30.74
C LEU A 22 -7.06 -1.89 -31.00
N GLU A 23 -5.82 -1.98 -30.56
CA GLU A 23 -5.04 -3.20 -30.62
C GLU A 23 -5.57 -4.25 -29.64
N LYS A 24 -5.35 -5.52 -29.97
CA LYS A 24 -5.66 -6.61 -29.05
C LYS A 24 -4.76 -6.51 -27.82
N TYR A 25 -5.36 -6.56 -26.64
CA TYR A 25 -4.58 -6.57 -25.41
C TYR A 25 -3.62 -7.76 -25.36
N ILE A 26 -2.34 -7.47 -25.22
CA ILE A 26 -1.31 -8.48 -24.96
C ILE A 26 -0.93 -8.36 -23.48
N LYS A 27 -1.16 -9.43 -22.71
CA LYS A 27 -0.77 -9.47 -21.30
C LYS A 27 0.75 -9.29 -21.18
N LYS A 28 1.17 -8.11 -20.78
CA LYS A 28 2.58 -7.85 -20.46
C LYS A 28 2.84 -8.28 -19.03
N SER A 29 3.98 -8.94 -18.78
CA SER A 29 4.44 -9.14 -17.42
C SER A 29 4.74 -7.78 -16.81
N VAL A 30 4.09 -7.46 -15.71
CA VAL A 30 4.45 -6.26 -14.93
C VAL A 30 5.86 -6.51 -14.41
N ALA A 31 6.80 -5.63 -14.77
CA ALA A 31 8.15 -5.69 -14.18
C ALA A 31 7.99 -5.61 -12.66
N ARG A 32 8.62 -6.55 -11.93
CA ARG A 32 8.63 -6.51 -10.47
C ARG A 32 9.20 -5.17 -10.06
N ILE A 33 8.42 -4.40 -9.31
CA ILE A 33 8.91 -3.19 -8.66
C ILE A 33 9.84 -3.68 -7.57
N GLU A 34 11.13 -3.45 -7.75
CA GLU A 34 12.13 -3.73 -6.72
C GLU A 34 11.87 -2.80 -5.51
N ASN A 35 12.29 -3.26 -4.34
CA ASN A 35 12.24 -2.44 -3.14
C ASN A 35 13.10 -1.19 -3.36
N TYR A 36 12.50 0.00 -3.30
CA TYR A 36 13.21 1.27 -3.47
C TYR A 36 13.62 1.92 -2.14
N TYR A 37 13.28 1.31 -1.01
CA TYR A 37 13.68 1.81 0.30
C TYR A 37 15.18 1.66 0.53
N GLY A 38 15.74 2.58 1.30
CA GLY A 38 17.17 2.62 1.57
C GLY A 38 18.00 3.17 0.40
N TRP A 39 19.27 2.86 0.42
CA TRP A 39 20.27 3.45 -0.46
C TRP A 39 20.47 2.65 -1.75
N HIS A 40 20.39 3.32 -2.89
CA HIS A 40 20.55 2.73 -4.21
C HIS A 40 21.37 3.61 -5.14
N LYS A 41 22.12 2.98 -6.05
CA LYS A 41 22.86 3.68 -7.10
C LYS A 41 21.92 4.04 -8.25
N GLN A 42 22.00 5.28 -8.74
CA GLN A 42 21.28 5.70 -9.95
C GLN A 42 22.04 5.32 -11.22
N LYS A 43 21.35 5.41 -12.38
CA LYS A 43 21.98 5.22 -13.69
C LYS A 43 23.02 6.31 -14.00
N GLN A 44 22.82 7.52 -13.48
CA GLN A 44 23.74 8.63 -13.60
C GLN A 44 25.02 8.36 -12.84
N LYS A 45 26.17 8.68 -13.44
CA LYS A 45 27.49 8.45 -12.85
C LYS A 45 27.61 9.18 -11.49
N ASN A 46 28.06 8.47 -10.47
CA ASN A 46 28.27 8.98 -9.11
C ASN A 46 27.01 9.55 -8.41
N LYS A 47 25.80 9.25 -8.91
CA LYS A 47 24.56 9.64 -8.28
C LYS A 47 23.87 8.47 -7.59
N PHE A 48 23.23 8.79 -6.46
CA PHE A 48 22.50 7.84 -5.62
C PHE A 48 21.11 8.37 -5.30
N TYR A 49 20.24 7.48 -4.86
CA TYR A 49 18.97 7.85 -4.25
C TYR A 49 18.79 7.10 -2.93
N CYS A 50 17.96 7.67 -2.05
CA CYS A 50 17.55 7.06 -0.80
C CYS A 50 16.04 7.09 -0.70
N GLY A 51 15.42 5.92 -0.68
CA GLY A 51 13.98 5.78 -0.45
C GLY A 51 13.68 5.76 1.05
N ILE A 52 12.70 6.56 1.47
CA ILE A 52 12.31 6.72 2.88
C ILE A 52 10.84 6.37 3.01
N PHE A 53 10.53 5.42 3.88
CA PHE A 53 9.16 5.09 4.24
C PHE A 53 8.52 6.23 5.03
N ILE A 54 7.33 6.65 4.59
CA ILE A 54 6.54 7.67 5.27
C ILE A 54 5.18 7.05 5.64
N GLU A 55 5.02 6.72 6.92
CA GLU A 55 3.79 6.07 7.36
C GLU A 55 2.55 6.88 6.99
N ASN A 56 1.71 6.32 6.10
CA ASN A 56 0.51 6.93 5.54
C ASN A 56 0.75 8.33 4.93
N GLY A 57 1.97 8.62 4.47
CA GLY A 57 2.32 9.90 3.83
C GLY A 57 2.42 11.10 4.78
N ARG A 58 2.37 10.91 6.08
CA ARG A 58 2.35 11.99 7.06
C ARG A 58 3.75 12.43 7.49
N ILE A 59 4.29 13.45 6.85
CA ILE A 59 5.57 14.07 7.22
C ILE A 59 5.35 15.04 8.39
N LYS A 60 5.63 14.60 9.61
CA LYS A 60 5.51 15.41 10.83
C LYS A 60 6.63 15.09 11.82
N ASP A 61 6.94 16.03 12.68
CA ASP A 61 7.81 15.78 13.83
C ASP A 61 6.99 15.18 14.96
N THR A 62 7.58 14.20 15.64
CA THR A 62 7.09 13.62 16.89
C THR A 62 8.12 13.86 17.99
N GLU A 63 7.88 13.34 19.17
CA GLU A 63 8.86 13.41 20.27
C GLU A 63 10.16 12.68 19.89
N THR A 64 10.04 11.52 19.25
CA THR A 64 11.15 10.62 18.95
C THR A 64 11.70 10.75 17.54
N VAL A 65 10.89 11.09 16.55
CA VAL A 65 11.29 11.19 15.12
C VAL A 65 11.09 12.60 14.61
N LYS A 66 12.14 13.21 14.09
CA LYS A 66 12.10 14.57 13.50
C LYS A 66 12.00 14.51 11.99
N MET A 67 10.94 13.86 11.48
CA MET A 67 10.75 13.60 10.05
C MET A 67 10.71 14.90 9.23
N LYS A 68 9.88 15.88 9.63
CA LYS A 68 9.71 17.13 8.89
C LYS A 68 10.95 18.01 8.96
N SER A 69 11.47 18.27 10.15
CA SER A 69 12.62 19.15 10.35
C SER A 69 13.90 18.52 9.83
N GLY A 70 14.11 17.21 10.04
CA GLY A 70 15.28 16.48 9.55
C GLY A 70 15.34 16.41 8.02
N LEU A 71 14.24 16.09 7.36
CA LEU A 71 14.19 16.13 5.90
C LEU A 71 14.43 17.53 5.35
N ALA A 72 13.87 18.57 5.98
CA ALA A 72 14.11 19.95 5.58
C ALA A 72 15.58 20.37 5.78
N GLU A 73 16.24 19.92 6.85
CA GLU A 73 17.68 20.13 7.09
C GLU A 73 18.52 19.51 5.96
N ILE A 74 18.26 18.23 5.63
CA ILE A 74 18.96 17.48 4.57
C ILE A 74 18.78 18.17 3.21
N ILE A 75 17.55 18.49 2.84
CA ILE A 75 17.22 19.10 1.55
C ILE A 75 17.92 20.46 1.40
N LYS A 76 17.87 21.30 2.43
CA LYS A 76 18.49 22.64 2.40
C LYS A 76 20.03 22.56 2.36
N LYS A 77 20.64 21.65 3.16
CA LYS A 77 22.09 21.54 3.26
C LYS A 77 22.74 20.99 1.99
N HIS A 78 22.12 19.98 1.38
CA HIS A 78 22.69 19.26 0.23
C HIS A 78 22.01 19.57 -1.10
N ASN A 79 20.99 20.46 -1.12
CA ASN A 79 20.20 20.77 -2.30
C ASN A 79 19.68 19.51 -3.02
N VAL A 80 19.21 18.52 -2.23
CA VAL A 80 18.76 17.22 -2.74
C VAL A 80 17.35 17.39 -3.34
N GLU A 81 17.15 16.80 -4.51
CA GLU A 81 15.82 16.70 -5.10
C GLU A 81 14.99 15.61 -4.43
N THR A 82 13.67 15.79 -4.42
CA THR A 82 12.71 14.83 -3.84
C THR A 82 11.72 14.33 -4.87
N ARG A 83 11.30 13.06 -4.72
CA ARG A 83 10.22 12.44 -5.49
C ARG A 83 9.20 11.84 -4.54
N LEU A 84 7.94 12.15 -4.72
CA LEU A 84 6.83 11.48 -4.03
C LEU A 84 6.44 10.23 -4.80
N THR A 85 6.14 9.16 -4.07
CA THR A 85 5.72 7.89 -4.68
C THR A 85 4.21 7.71 -4.65
N ALA A 86 3.70 6.79 -5.47
CA ALA A 86 2.29 6.42 -5.45
C ALA A 86 1.89 5.63 -4.19
N THR A 87 2.85 5.23 -3.37
CA THR A 87 2.66 4.56 -2.08
C THR A 87 2.82 5.50 -0.88
N GLN A 88 2.78 6.82 -1.13
CA GLN A 88 2.85 7.89 -0.12
C GLN A 88 4.23 8.07 0.52
N ASP A 89 5.29 7.50 -0.07
CA ASP A 89 6.66 7.60 0.43
C ASP A 89 7.45 8.71 -0.25
N LEU A 90 8.68 8.94 0.22
CA LEU A 90 9.59 9.93 -0.32
C LEU A 90 10.88 9.27 -0.81
N ILE A 91 11.38 9.73 -1.96
CA ILE A 91 12.72 9.37 -2.44
C ILE A 91 13.55 10.64 -2.55
N LEU A 92 14.67 10.68 -1.86
CA LEU A 92 15.73 11.66 -2.07
C LEU A 92 16.57 11.22 -3.27
N VAL A 93 16.69 12.05 -4.30
CA VAL A 93 17.35 11.67 -5.55
C VAL A 93 18.48 12.62 -5.91
N ASN A 94 19.33 12.21 -6.85
CA ASN A 94 20.49 12.97 -7.34
C ASN A 94 21.55 13.27 -6.28
N ILE A 95 21.67 12.40 -5.27
CA ILE A 95 22.63 12.53 -4.19
C ILE A 95 24.04 12.21 -4.73
N ASP A 96 24.98 13.12 -4.55
CA ASP A 96 26.39 12.89 -4.85
C ASP A 96 27.00 11.90 -3.87
N LYS A 97 27.90 11.04 -4.36
CA LYS A 97 28.55 10.00 -3.56
C LYS A 97 29.20 10.55 -2.28
N GLU A 98 29.80 11.72 -2.36
CA GLU A 98 30.49 12.41 -1.25
C GLU A 98 29.54 12.87 -0.13
N ASN A 99 28.25 13.07 -0.44
CA ASN A 99 27.25 13.52 0.52
C ASN A 99 26.54 12.38 1.26
N ILE A 100 26.75 11.12 0.86
CA ILE A 100 26.01 9.96 1.41
C ILE A 100 26.18 9.85 2.93
N GLU A 101 27.40 9.89 3.42
CA GLU A 101 27.69 9.68 4.85
C GLU A 101 27.15 10.82 5.72
N ASP A 102 27.22 12.06 5.23
CA ASP A 102 26.65 13.19 5.97
C ASP A 102 25.11 13.12 5.99
N ILE A 103 24.46 12.77 4.86
CA ILE A 103 23.00 12.56 4.81
C ILE A 103 22.59 11.41 5.71
N ARG A 104 23.35 10.28 5.73
CA ARG A 104 23.11 9.16 6.64
C ARG A 104 23.14 9.60 8.09
N SER A 105 24.18 10.34 8.47
CA SER A 105 24.31 10.88 9.83
C SER A 105 23.17 11.82 10.21
N LEU A 106 22.66 12.64 9.26
CA LEU A 106 21.52 13.50 9.48
C LEU A 106 20.22 12.71 9.64
N LEU A 107 20.01 11.64 8.86
CA LEU A 107 18.86 10.75 9.03
C LEU A 107 18.89 10.09 10.42
N GLU A 108 20.03 9.55 10.83
CA GLU A 108 20.22 8.93 12.15
C GLU A 108 20.00 9.93 13.30
N LYS A 109 20.62 11.12 13.21
CA LYS A 109 20.44 12.21 14.19
C LYS A 109 18.96 12.56 14.42
N ASN A 110 18.18 12.53 13.37
CA ASN A 110 16.75 12.84 13.39
C ASN A 110 15.86 11.60 13.62
N ASN A 111 16.48 10.45 13.90
CA ASN A 111 15.82 9.15 14.07
C ASN A 111 14.92 8.75 12.89
N ILE A 112 15.30 9.16 11.67
CA ILE A 112 14.61 8.81 10.42
C ILE A 112 15.18 7.50 9.92
N ASP A 113 14.38 6.45 9.97
CA ASP A 113 14.74 5.14 9.44
C ASP A 113 14.39 5.05 7.94
N THR A 114 15.24 4.39 7.17
CA THR A 114 14.96 4.19 5.75
C THR A 114 14.05 3.00 5.49
N ASN A 115 14.23 1.88 6.21
CA ASN A 115 13.36 0.69 6.12
C ASN A 115 13.67 -0.43 7.13
N GLU A 116 14.78 -0.36 7.84
CA GLU A 116 15.32 -1.52 8.61
C GLU A 116 14.46 -1.89 9.82
N ARG A 117 13.74 -0.91 10.39
CA ARG A 117 12.91 -1.08 11.58
C ARG A 117 11.45 -1.47 11.28
N TYR A 118 11.05 -1.46 10.02
CA TYR A 118 9.67 -1.69 9.62
C TYR A 118 9.44 -3.10 9.13
N SER A 119 8.32 -3.68 9.51
CA SER A 119 7.89 -4.98 9.00
C SER A 119 7.55 -4.92 7.51
N ASN A 120 7.65 -6.05 6.79
CA ASN A 120 7.22 -6.13 5.39
C ASN A 120 5.74 -5.79 5.24
N LEU A 121 4.92 -6.19 6.21
CA LEU A 121 3.49 -5.89 6.23
C LEU A 121 3.24 -4.39 6.33
N ARG A 122 3.98 -3.68 7.21
CA ARG A 122 3.90 -2.23 7.37
C ARG A 122 4.32 -1.50 6.09
N LEU A 123 5.47 -1.85 5.52
CA LEU A 123 5.98 -1.25 4.27
C LEU A 123 5.04 -1.45 3.08
N ALA A 124 4.23 -2.52 3.08
CA ALA A 124 3.25 -2.78 2.02
C ALA A 124 1.89 -2.13 2.27
N SER A 125 1.66 -1.56 3.46
CA SER A 125 0.37 -1.01 3.88
C SER A 125 0.26 0.49 3.65
N MET A 126 -0.97 0.98 3.42
CA MET A 126 -1.21 2.40 3.15
C MET A 126 -2.64 2.79 3.53
N ALA A 127 -2.82 3.98 4.12
CA ALA A 127 -4.13 4.54 4.42
C ALA A 127 -4.31 5.95 3.85
N CYS A 128 -5.56 6.36 3.63
CA CYS A 128 -5.88 7.75 3.34
C CYS A 128 -5.98 8.58 4.65
N PRO A 129 -5.94 9.93 4.58
CA PRO A 129 -6.01 10.77 5.78
C PRO A 129 -7.25 10.54 6.65
N ALA A 130 -8.42 10.28 6.06
CA ALA A 130 -9.68 9.99 6.71
C ALA A 130 -10.06 10.98 7.85
N LEU A 131 -10.83 10.54 8.84
CA LEU A 131 -11.19 11.36 10.01
C LEU A 131 -9.96 11.65 10.88
N PRO A 132 -9.93 12.78 11.56
CA PRO A 132 -10.79 13.95 11.44
C PRO A 132 -10.38 14.94 10.34
N THR A 133 -9.37 14.60 9.52
CA THR A 133 -8.79 15.50 8.52
C THR A 133 -9.71 15.67 7.30
N CYS A 134 -10.35 14.59 6.87
CA CYS A 134 -11.22 14.56 5.68
C CYS A 134 -12.70 14.64 6.06
N SER A 135 -13.40 15.67 5.61
CA SER A 135 -14.82 15.86 5.88
C SER A 135 -15.75 14.84 5.18
N LEU A 136 -15.24 14.11 4.18
CA LEU A 136 -16.00 13.08 3.47
C LEU A 136 -15.87 11.69 4.13
N ALA A 137 -14.94 11.53 5.07
CA ALA A 137 -14.71 10.25 5.72
C ALA A 137 -15.81 9.95 6.76
N VAL A 138 -16.22 8.68 6.82
CA VAL A 138 -17.19 8.17 7.81
C VAL A 138 -16.50 7.33 8.90
N ALA A 139 -15.23 6.94 8.66
CA ALA A 139 -14.39 6.18 9.58
C ALA A 139 -12.95 6.70 9.57
N GLU A 140 -12.12 6.27 10.51
CA GLU A 140 -10.68 6.53 10.51
C GLU A 140 -9.94 5.65 9.50
N ALA A 141 -8.72 6.01 9.13
CA ALA A 141 -7.81 5.18 8.35
C ALA A 141 -6.36 5.45 8.72
N GLU A 142 -5.82 6.65 8.46
CA GLU A 142 -4.43 7.02 8.72
C GLU A 142 -4.00 6.75 10.18
N ARG A 143 -4.87 7.03 11.13
CA ARG A 143 -4.57 6.89 12.56
C ARG A 143 -4.81 5.48 13.07
N PHE A 144 -5.72 4.76 12.44
CA PHE A 144 -6.11 3.42 12.87
C PHE A 144 -5.22 2.33 12.26
N LEU A 145 -4.86 2.43 10.97
CA LEU A 145 -4.08 1.40 10.28
C LEU A 145 -2.75 1.06 10.98
N PRO A 146 -1.95 2.01 11.51
CA PRO A 146 -0.72 1.67 12.23
C PRO A 146 -0.96 0.72 13.40
N SER A 147 -2.00 0.96 14.21
CA SER A 147 -2.38 0.10 15.33
C SER A 147 -2.84 -1.29 14.88
N LEU A 148 -3.57 -1.38 13.77
CA LEU A 148 -3.95 -2.66 13.18
C LEU A 148 -2.71 -3.46 12.74
N ILE A 149 -1.73 -2.79 12.09
CA ILE A 149 -0.47 -3.43 11.69
C ILE A 149 0.34 -3.87 12.91
N ASP A 150 0.44 -3.03 13.98
CA ASP A 150 1.10 -3.43 15.23
C ASP A 150 0.52 -4.72 15.81
N GLN A 151 -0.81 -4.85 15.82
CA GLN A 151 -1.48 -6.06 16.30
C GLN A 151 -1.16 -7.29 15.43
N LEU A 152 -1.06 -7.12 14.11
CA LEU A 152 -0.70 -8.20 13.21
C LEU A 152 0.79 -8.57 13.33
N ASP A 153 1.66 -7.58 13.51
CA ASP A 153 3.09 -7.80 13.76
C ASP A 153 3.32 -8.58 15.06
N LEU A 154 2.63 -8.21 16.16
CA LEU A 154 2.67 -8.94 17.44
C LEU A 154 2.17 -10.39 17.33
N ARG A 155 1.28 -10.68 16.40
CA ARG A 155 0.79 -12.02 16.11
C ARG A 155 1.72 -12.82 15.17
N GLY A 156 2.88 -12.26 14.78
CA GLY A 156 3.90 -12.93 13.98
C GLY A 156 3.72 -12.84 12.46
N PHE A 157 2.90 -11.90 11.97
CA PHE A 157 2.66 -11.72 10.54
C PHE A 157 3.50 -10.63 9.89
N GLY A 158 4.37 -9.95 10.64
CA GLY A 158 5.18 -8.83 10.14
C GLY A 158 6.07 -9.16 8.94
N ASN A 159 6.54 -10.40 8.82
CA ASN A 159 7.37 -10.83 7.70
C ASN A 159 6.58 -11.10 6.40
N GLU A 160 5.25 -11.14 6.46
CA GLU A 160 4.42 -11.44 5.30
C GLU A 160 4.31 -10.19 4.39
N LYS A 161 4.52 -10.40 3.10
CA LYS A 161 4.37 -9.35 2.08
C LYS A 161 2.91 -9.33 1.60
N ILE A 162 2.03 -8.77 2.40
CA ILE A 162 0.60 -8.63 2.08
C ILE A 162 0.28 -7.14 1.99
N LYS A 163 -0.36 -6.73 0.91
CA LYS A 163 -0.75 -5.34 0.70
C LYS A 163 -2.11 -5.05 1.34
N ILE A 164 -2.08 -4.29 2.44
CA ILE A 164 -3.30 -3.82 3.12
C ILE A 164 -3.50 -2.34 2.81
N ARG A 165 -4.68 -1.98 2.32
CA ARG A 165 -5.03 -0.58 2.05
C ARG A 165 -6.32 -0.22 2.73
N MET A 166 -6.33 0.96 3.38
CA MET A 166 -7.46 1.40 4.18
C MET A 166 -7.91 2.79 3.79
N SER A 167 -9.20 2.94 3.50
CA SER A 167 -9.84 4.24 3.25
C SER A 167 -11.01 4.45 4.19
N GLY A 168 -11.19 5.69 4.67
CA GLY A 168 -12.24 6.06 5.62
C GLY A 168 -13.62 6.22 4.97
N CYS A 169 -13.78 6.02 3.66
CA CYS A 169 -15.05 6.10 2.95
C CYS A 169 -14.96 5.41 1.57
N PRO A 170 -16.10 5.24 0.85
CA PRO A 170 -16.15 4.60 -0.47
C PRO A 170 -15.36 5.31 -1.58
N ASN A 171 -14.91 6.56 -1.40
CA ASN A 171 -14.05 7.25 -2.37
C ASN A 171 -12.70 6.57 -2.61
N SER A 172 -12.29 5.66 -1.72
CA SER A 172 -11.17 4.74 -1.94
C SER A 172 -9.84 5.41 -2.28
N CYS A 173 -9.51 6.55 -1.68
CA CYS A 173 -8.34 7.38 -2.00
C CYS A 173 -7.00 6.65 -1.84
N SER A 174 -6.88 5.67 -0.93
CA SER A 174 -5.72 4.78 -0.81
C SER A 174 -5.77 3.55 -1.73
N ARG A 175 -6.77 3.47 -2.60
CA ARG A 175 -6.99 2.40 -3.58
C ARG A 175 -7.17 1.00 -2.97
N PRO A 176 -8.03 0.83 -1.94
CA PRO A 176 -8.34 -0.49 -1.39
C PRO A 176 -8.80 -1.51 -2.44
N PRO A 177 -9.60 -1.13 -3.48
CA PRO A 177 -10.10 -2.12 -4.45
C PRO A 177 -9.05 -2.88 -5.26
N VAL A 178 -7.79 -2.42 -5.30
CA VAL A 178 -6.69 -3.10 -6.02
C VAL A 178 -5.65 -3.69 -5.07
N SER A 179 -5.95 -3.83 -3.77
CA SER A 179 -5.07 -4.45 -2.78
C SER A 179 -5.47 -5.88 -2.48
N GLU A 180 -4.57 -6.65 -1.90
CA GLU A 180 -4.84 -8.02 -1.47
C GLU A 180 -5.88 -8.04 -0.35
N ILE A 181 -5.77 -7.08 0.59
CA ILE A 181 -6.79 -6.77 1.61
C ILE A 181 -7.16 -5.30 1.48
N GLY A 182 -8.41 -5.02 1.13
CA GLY A 182 -8.99 -3.69 1.08
C GLY A 182 -9.93 -3.45 2.25
N LEU A 183 -9.74 -2.35 2.98
CA LEU A 183 -10.58 -1.92 4.08
C LEU A 183 -11.22 -0.59 3.72
N ILE A 184 -12.54 -0.54 3.67
CA ILE A 184 -13.29 0.66 3.29
C ILE A 184 -14.27 1.01 4.40
N GLY A 185 -14.15 2.20 4.97
CA GLY A 185 -15.08 2.72 5.98
C GLY A 185 -16.52 2.76 5.44
N ALA A 186 -17.42 2.13 6.16
CA ALA A 186 -18.85 2.05 5.84
C ALA A 186 -19.68 2.93 6.78
N THR A 187 -19.38 2.90 8.08
CA THR A 187 -19.94 3.78 9.12
C THR A 187 -18.86 4.03 10.17
N ALA A 188 -19.15 4.81 11.20
CA ALA A 188 -18.23 5.02 12.33
C ALA A 188 -17.78 3.67 12.90
N ASN A 189 -16.45 3.49 12.97
CA ASN A 189 -15.76 2.30 13.50
C ASN A 189 -16.11 0.97 12.79
N LYS A 190 -16.74 1.00 11.60
CA LYS A 190 -17.06 -0.20 10.83
C LYS A 190 -16.56 -0.11 9.40
N TYR A 191 -16.03 -1.24 8.94
CA TYR A 191 -15.37 -1.34 7.65
C TYR A 191 -15.92 -2.52 6.85
N ASN A 192 -15.99 -2.33 5.55
CA ASN A 192 -16.16 -3.44 4.61
C ASN A 192 -14.78 -4.00 4.26
N ILE A 193 -14.64 -5.31 4.28
CA ILE A 193 -13.43 -6.05 3.94
C ILE A 193 -13.56 -6.57 2.52
N TYR A 194 -12.55 -6.30 1.69
CA TYR A 194 -12.43 -6.79 0.32
C TYR A 194 -11.18 -7.66 0.21
N LEU A 195 -11.26 -8.79 -0.51
CA LEU A 195 -10.16 -9.73 -0.68
C LEU A 195 -9.95 -10.11 -2.16
N GLY A 196 -8.74 -10.52 -2.50
CA GLY A 196 -8.44 -11.15 -3.79
C GLY A 196 -7.87 -10.23 -4.85
N GLY A 197 -7.53 -8.97 -4.53
CA GLY A 197 -6.63 -8.17 -5.37
C GLY A 197 -5.24 -8.80 -5.47
N ASP A 198 -4.34 -8.22 -6.26
CA ASP A 198 -2.97 -8.70 -6.31
C ASP A 198 -1.97 -7.68 -5.74
N PHE A 199 -0.77 -8.16 -5.44
CA PHE A 199 0.28 -7.31 -4.86
C PHE A 199 0.65 -6.12 -5.75
N TYR A 200 0.52 -6.24 -7.07
CA TYR A 200 0.87 -5.19 -8.03
C TYR A 200 -0.29 -4.25 -8.36
N GLY A 201 -1.52 -4.57 -7.90
CA GLY A 201 -2.72 -3.77 -8.14
C GLY A 201 -3.25 -3.91 -9.57
N THR A 202 -3.03 -5.05 -10.21
CA THR A 202 -3.50 -5.35 -11.58
C THR A 202 -4.85 -6.07 -11.62
N ARG A 203 -5.36 -6.49 -10.45
CA ARG A 203 -6.64 -7.16 -10.27
C ARG A 203 -7.48 -6.48 -9.19
N LEU A 204 -8.77 -6.32 -9.44
CA LEU A 204 -9.73 -5.86 -8.44
C LEU A 204 -10.00 -6.97 -7.43
N ASN A 205 -10.14 -6.58 -6.17
CA ASN A 205 -10.64 -7.46 -5.12
C ASN A 205 -12.18 -7.49 -5.13
N ARG A 206 -12.75 -8.37 -4.30
CA ARG A 206 -14.20 -8.57 -4.18
C ARG A 206 -14.64 -8.36 -2.73
N LEU A 207 -15.86 -7.87 -2.55
CA LEU A 207 -16.44 -7.73 -1.21
C LEU A 207 -16.50 -9.09 -0.51
N PHE A 208 -15.93 -9.14 0.68
CA PHE A 208 -15.86 -10.36 1.50
C PHE A 208 -16.76 -10.28 2.73
N LEU A 209 -16.61 -9.23 3.55
CA LEU A 209 -17.45 -8.98 4.71
C LEU A 209 -17.89 -7.51 4.75
N GLU A 210 -19.09 -7.27 5.24
CA GLU A 210 -19.65 -5.93 5.43
C GLU A 210 -19.73 -5.58 6.92
N LEU A 211 -19.59 -4.30 7.22
CA LEU A 211 -19.85 -3.70 8.53
C LEU A 211 -19.07 -4.35 9.69
N VAL A 212 -17.86 -4.81 9.43
CA VAL A 212 -16.98 -5.40 10.46
C VAL A 212 -16.52 -4.29 11.40
N ASP A 213 -16.67 -4.52 12.71
CA ASP A 213 -16.20 -3.61 13.76
C ASP A 213 -14.67 -3.50 13.75
N ASP A 214 -14.13 -2.33 14.03
CA ASP A 214 -12.68 -2.08 14.03
C ASP A 214 -11.94 -3.00 14.98
N LYS A 215 -12.54 -3.36 16.12
CA LYS A 215 -11.97 -4.26 17.14
C LYS A 215 -11.81 -5.70 16.66
N GLU A 216 -12.59 -6.10 15.66
CA GLU A 216 -12.56 -7.46 15.10
C GLU A 216 -11.58 -7.61 13.93
N LEU A 217 -11.14 -6.48 13.31
CA LEU A 217 -10.34 -6.52 12.09
C LEU A 217 -9.05 -7.32 12.25
N ALA A 218 -8.30 -7.07 13.33
CA ALA A 218 -7.03 -7.77 13.57
C ALA A 218 -7.22 -9.27 13.74
N ASP A 219 -8.29 -9.71 14.42
CA ASP A 219 -8.58 -11.12 14.62
C ASP A 219 -8.96 -11.81 13.32
N LYS A 220 -9.91 -11.24 12.58
CA LYS A 220 -10.38 -11.78 11.31
C LYS A 220 -9.26 -11.86 10.27
N ILE A 221 -8.45 -10.80 10.14
CA ILE A 221 -7.30 -10.78 9.22
C ILE A 221 -6.26 -11.80 9.64
N SER A 222 -5.98 -11.97 10.94
CA SER A 222 -5.05 -12.97 11.45
C SER A 222 -5.49 -14.40 11.12
N LYS A 223 -6.77 -14.70 11.30
CA LYS A 223 -7.34 -16.00 10.93
C LYS A 223 -7.18 -16.28 9.43
N LEU A 224 -7.46 -15.29 8.57
CA LEU A 224 -7.29 -15.42 7.11
C LEU A 224 -5.83 -15.65 6.70
N ILE A 225 -4.89 -14.90 7.29
CA ILE A 225 -3.45 -15.06 7.00
C ILE A 225 -2.98 -16.45 7.49
N SER A 226 -3.42 -16.90 8.66
CA SER A 226 -3.08 -18.23 9.19
C SER A 226 -3.62 -19.34 8.29
N TYR A 227 -4.87 -19.22 7.84
CA TYR A 227 -5.49 -20.16 6.92
C TYR A 227 -4.75 -20.22 5.58
N TRP A 228 -4.41 -19.08 4.98
CA TRP A 228 -3.59 -19.01 3.79
C TRP A 228 -2.24 -19.69 3.98
N LYS A 229 -1.53 -19.42 5.08
CA LYS A 229 -0.22 -20.05 5.36
C LYS A 229 -0.30 -21.56 5.43
N ALA A 230 -1.40 -22.09 5.97
CA ALA A 230 -1.62 -23.54 6.11
C ALA A 230 -2.05 -24.22 4.79
N ASN A 231 -2.75 -23.50 3.88
CA ASN A 231 -3.41 -24.07 2.72
C ASN A 231 -2.86 -23.60 1.36
N ARG A 232 -1.91 -22.65 1.33
CA ARG A 232 -1.28 -22.20 0.08
C ARG A 232 -0.55 -23.35 -0.61
N LYS A 233 -0.60 -23.37 -1.94
CA LYS A 233 0.03 -24.44 -2.77
C LYS A 233 1.54 -24.54 -2.58
N ASP A 234 2.19 -23.40 -2.43
CA ASP A 234 3.62 -23.26 -2.17
C ASP A 234 3.92 -21.90 -1.52
N GLN A 235 5.16 -21.68 -1.12
CA GLN A 235 5.57 -20.43 -0.46
C GLN A 235 5.54 -19.19 -1.36
N LYS A 236 5.39 -19.36 -2.69
CA LYS A 236 5.35 -18.26 -3.66
C LYS A 236 3.93 -17.80 -3.94
N GLN A 237 2.91 -18.57 -3.56
CA GLN A 237 1.52 -18.17 -3.76
C GLN A 237 1.20 -16.97 -2.86
N ALA A 238 0.99 -15.82 -3.48
CA ALA A 238 0.63 -14.59 -2.77
C ALA A 238 -0.75 -14.73 -2.08
N PHE A 239 -0.95 -13.97 -1.01
CA PHE A 239 -2.22 -13.99 -0.25
C PHE A 239 -3.42 -13.64 -1.14
N GLY A 240 -3.31 -12.57 -1.93
CA GLY A 240 -4.40 -12.15 -2.80
C GLY A 240 -4.71 -13.15 -3.92
N ASP A 241 -3.70 -13.87 -4.44
CA ASP A 241 -3.91 -14.93 -5.42
C ASP A 241 -4.63 -16.13 -4.82
N PHE A 242 -4.27 -16.49 -3.60
CA PHE A 242 -4.98 -17.52 -2.83
C PHE A 242 -6.45 -17.15 -2.61
N CYS A 243 -6.72 -15.97 -2.06
CA CYS A 243 -8.09 -15.51 -1.81
C CYS A 243 -8.92 -15.34 -3.10
N ASN A 244 -8.28 -15.10 -4.26
CA ASN A 244 -8.98 -14.99 -5.52
C ASN A 244 -9.51 -16.32 -6.06
N ILE A 245 -8.85 -17.42 -5.69
CA ILE A 245 -9.18 -18.78 -6.16
C ILE A 245 -10.09 -19.48 -5.15
N GLU A 246 -9.89 -19.23 -3.85
CA GLU A 246 -10.62 -19.87 -2.77
C GLU A 246 -12.10 -19.46 -2.76
N ASP A 247 -12.96 -20.36 -2.33
CA ASP A 247 -14.37 -20.05 -2.11
C ASP A 247 -14.54 -19.13 -0.91
N PHE A 248 -15.28 -18.04 -1.09
CA PHE A 248 -15.55 -17.09 -0.01
C PHE A 248 -16.38 -17.66 1.13
N GLU A 249 -17.21 -18.68 0.89
CA GLU A 249 -17.93 -19.36 1.96
C GLU A 249 -16.96 -20.11 2.88
N VAL A 250 -15.93 -20.74 2.31
CA VAL A 250 -14.85 -21.37 3.10
C VAL A 250 -14.11 -20.32 3.91
N LEU A 251 -13.70 -19.19 3.27
CA LEU A 251 -13.00 -18.11 3.98
C LEU A 251 -13.87 -17.48 5.07
N ARG A 252 -15.19 -17.34 4.86
CA ARG A 252 -16.13 -16.84 5.88
C ARG A 252 -16.20 -17.78 7.08
N SER A 253 -16.20 -19.08 6.86
CA SER A 253 -16.22 -20.06 7.98
C SER A 253 -14.96 -19.99 8.85
N VAL A 254 -13.82 -19.53 8.30
CA VAL A 254 -12.56 -19.35 9.04
C VAL A 254 -12.61 -18.16 10.01
N VAL A 255 -13.41 -17.13 9.72
CA VAL A 255 -13.39 -15.84 10.46
C VAL A 255 -14.58 -15.66 11.41
N VAL A 256 -15.46 -16.65 11.46
CA VAL A 256 -16.56 -16.69 12.45
C VAL A 256 -16.03 -16.88 13.87
#